data_9c74bc25afca133404cabe6e51d37dad
#
_entry.id   9c74bc25afca133404cabe6e51d37dad
#
_cell.length_a   1.000
_cell.length_b   1.000
_cell.length_c   1.000
_cell.angle_alpha   90.00
_cell.angle_beta   90.00
_cell.angle_gamma   90.00
#
_symmetry.space_group_name_H-M   'P 1'
#
loop_
_entity.id
_entity.type
_entity.pdbx_description
1 polymer ?
#
loop_
_entity_poly.entity_id
_entity_poly.type
_entity_poly.pdbx_seq_one_letter_code
_entity_poly.pdbx_strand_id
1 'polypeptide(L)'
;TFLDLIPNTPSGSIEVGLIRLKPGSNAEEVAQRLQSQLPDDVTVLTKQGFIDFEQNYWRTSTSIGFIFTLGAAMGFVVGCVIVYQVLYSDVSDHLPEYATLMAMGYKLNSLLGVVVREGLLLALFGYLPAYAAGQGLYLLVRNATQLPVAMNTVRAVSVFSMILIMCMLSAGLAMKRLVDADPAEIF
;
A
#
# COMPACT_ATOMS: atom_id res chain seq x y z
N THR A 1 -1.52 24.03 33.36
CA THR A 1 -2.55 23.01 33.01
C THR A 1 -2.74 22.98 31.48
N PHE A 2 -3.32 21.90 30.93
CA PHE A 2 -3.59 21.78 29.49
C PHE A 2 -4.41 22.96 28.93
N LEU A 3 -5.33 23.49 29.72
CA LEU A 3 -6.13 24.68 29.40
C LEU A 3 -5.31 25.98 29.24
N ASP A 4 -4.12 26.06 29.80
CA ASP A 4 -3.25 27.23 29.67
C ASP A 4 -2.50 27.25 28.33
N LEU A 5 -2.50 26.14 27.60
CA LEU A 5 -1.84 25.99 26.30
C LEU A 5 -2.75 26.36 25.12
N ILE A 6 -4.07 26.39 25.33
CA ILE A 6 -5.05 26.71 24.29
C ILE A 6 -5.81 27.99 24.71
N PRO A 7 -5.33 29.18 24.33
CA PRO A 7 -6.02 30.40 24.58
C PRO A 7 -7.35 30.42 23.82
N ASN A 8 -8.45 30.69 24.49
CA ASN A 8 -9.84 30.74 24.03
C ASN A 8 -10.70 29.48 24.22
N THR A 9 -10.24 28.51 25.00
CA THR A 9 -11.12 27.39 25.37
C THR A 9 -11.91 27.79 26.63
N PRO A 10 -13.26 27.82 26.61
CA PRO A 10 -14.05 28.12 27.80
C PRO A 10 -13.73 27.13 28.92
N SER A 11 -13.60 27.61 30.13
CA SER A 11 -13.40 26.75 31.30
C SER A 11 -14.63 25.83 31.45
N GLY A 12 -14.44 24.53 31.23
CA GLY A 12 -15.50 23.53 31.28
C GLY A 12 -15.86 22.86 29.91
N SER A 13 -15.22 23.28 28.81
CA SER A 13 -15.38 22.58 27.55
C SER A 13 -14.66 21.23 27.61
N ILE A 14 -15.33 20.20 27.08
CA ILE A 14 -14.81 18.83 26.95
C ILE A 14 -14.66 18.55 25.45
N GLU A 15 -13.45 18.25 25.01
CA GLU A 15 -13.20 17.93 23.60
C GLU A 15 -13.66 16.50 23.25
N VAL A 16 -13.43 15.53 24.13
CA VAL A 16 -13.82 14.14 23.95
C VAL A 16 -14.38 13.55 25.23
N GLY A 17 -15.62 13.04 25.15
CA GLY A 17 -16.27 12.32 26.23
C GLY A 17 -16.35 10.83 25.93
N LEU A 18 -16.04 9.96 26.88
CA LEU A 18 -16.13 8.52 26.75
C LEU A 18 -17.34 7.99 27.55
N ILE A 19 -18.24 7.30 26.83
CA ILE A 19 -19.41 6.65 27.45
C ILE A 19 -19.19 5.13 27.42
N ARG A 20 -19.19 4.51 28.58
CA ARG A 20 -19.11 3.06 28.71
C ARG A 20 -20.50 2.45 28.75
N LEU A 21 -20.80 1.63 27.77
CA LEU A 21 -22.09 0.93 27.68
C LEU A 21 -22.14 -0.29 28.61
N LYS A 22 -23.35 -0.69 29.01
CA LYS A 22 -23.56 -1.94 29.73
C LYS A 22 -23.33 -3.12 28.79
N PRO A 23 -22.87 -4.27 29.30
CA PRO A 23 -22.72 -5.48 28.49
C PRO A 23 -24.04 -5.85 27.79
N GLY A 24 -23.98 -6.14 26.49
CA GLY A 24 -25.14 -6.52 25.68
C GLY A 24 -25.88 -5.34 25.01
N SER A 25 -25.47 -4.09 25.22
CA SER A 25 -26.06 -2.93 24.53
C SER A 25 -25.53 -2.82 23.10
N ASN A 26 -26.40 -2.49 22.15
CA ASN A 26 -26.00 -2.17 20.77
C ASN A 26 -25.43 -0.75 20.71
N ALA A 27 -24.13 -0.64 20.39
CA ALA A 27 -23.44 0.65 20.39
C ALA A 27 -23.96 1.61 19.32
N GLU A 28 -24.38 1.09 18.15
CA GLU A 28 -24.92 1.90 17.06
C GLU A 28 -26.28 2.53 17.42
N GLU A 29 -27.18 1.74 17.99
CA GLU A 29 -28.50 2.25 18.41
C GLU A 29 -28.38 3.32 19.51
N VAL A 30 -27.47 3.10 20.47
CA VAL A 30 -27.23 4.08 21.54
C VAL A 30 -26.60 5.36 20.98
N ALA A 31 -25.65 5.24 20.04
CA ALA A 31 -25.04 6.41 19.42
C ALA A 31 -26.06 7.25 18.66
N GLN A 32 -26.94 6.61 17.85
CA GLN A 32 -28.01 7.32 17.14
C GLN A 32 -29.00 8.01 18.07
N ARG A 33 -29.38 7.34 19.15
CA ARG A 33 -30.30 7.92 20.15
C ARG A 33 -29.66 9.12 20.86
N LEU A 34 -28.40 9.03 21.24
CA LEU A 34 -27.69 10.14 21.88
C LEU A 34 -27.48 11.30 20.91
N GLN A 35 -27.16 11.02 19.63
CA GLN A 35 -27.03 12.07 18.62
C GLN A 35 -28.32 12.88 18.45
N SER A 36 -29.49 12.25 18.57
CA SER A 36 -30.79 12.94 18.47
C SER A 36 -31.16 13.75 19.73
N GLN A 37 -30.49 13.55 20.85
CA GLN A 37 -30.74 14.22 22.11
C GLN A 37 -29.72 15.29 22.47
N LEU A 38 -28.57 15.30 21.81
CA LEU A 38 -27.49 16.23 22.03
C LEU A 38 -27.55 17.39 21.02
N PRO A 39 -26.99 18.55 21.36
CA PRO A 39 -26.87 19.66 20.43
C PRO A 39 -26.06 19.31 19.17
N ASP A 40 -26.28 20.08 18.10
CA ASP A 40 -25.67 19.84 16.78
C ASP A 40 -24.12 20.02 16.76
N ASP A 41 -23.56 20.65 17.80
CA ASP A 41 -22.11 20.84 17.98
C ASP A 41 -21.40 19.61 18.58
N VAL A 42 -22.18 18.55 18.94
CA VAL A 42 -21.64 17.31 19.49
C VAL A 42 -21.85 16.16 18.51
N THR A 43 -20.77 15.47 18.16
CA THR A 43 -20.82 14.27 17.33
C THR A 43 -20.64 13.04 18.18
N VAL A 44 -21.62 12.12 18.12
CA VAL A 44 -21.60 10.85 18.85
C VAL A 44 -21.17 9.74 17.91
N LEU A 45 -20.05 9.13 18.19
CA LEU A 45 -19.50 8.04 17.39
C LEU A 45 -19.31 6.77 18.23
N THR A 46 -19.48 5.62 17.59
CA THR A 46 -19.01 4.37 18.18
C THR A 46 -17.48 4.38 18.19
N LYS A 47 -16.84 3.51 18.98
CA LYS A 47 -15.38 3.39 19.01
C LYS A 47 -14.81 3.17 17.60
N GLN A 48 -15.44 2.31 16.80
CA GLN A 48 -14.99 2.05 15.43
C GLN A 48 -15.23 3.28 14.54
N GLY A 49 -16.40 3.90 14.63
CA GLY A 49 -16.69 5.12 13.89
C GLY A 49 -15.74 6.27 14.20
N PHE A 50 -15.31 6.41 15.46
CA PHE A 50 -14.31 7.39 15.85
C PHE A 50 -12.93 7.08 15.26
N ILE A 51 -12.51 5.80 15.28
CA ILE A 51 -11.26 5.37 14.66
C ILE A 51 -11.26 5.68 13.16
N ASP A 52 -12.35 5.36 12.47
CA ASP A 52 -12.47 5.58 11.03
C ASP A 52 -12.51 7.09 10.70
N PHE A 53 -13.19 7.88 11.53
CA PHE A 53 -13.23 9.35 11.42
C PHE A 53 -11.83 9.96 11.56
N GLU A 54 -11.10 9.60 12.61
CA GLU A 54 -9.73 10.06 12.85
C GLU A 54 -8.78 9.64 11.73
N GLN A 55 -8.85 8.38 11.29
CA GLN A 55 -8.01 7.89 10.20
C GLN A 55 -8.28 8.65 8.90
N ASN A 56 -9.55 8.92 8.60
CA ASN A 56 -9.92 9.68 7.41
C ASN A 56 -9.46 11.14 7.50
N TYR A 57 -9.61 11.75 8.66
CA TYR A 57 -9.14 13.12 8.92
C TYR A 57 -7.62 13.22 8.70
N TRP A 58 -6.83 12.34 9.31
CA TRP A 58 -5.38 12.33 9.14
C TRP A 58 -4.95 12.03 7.71
N ARG A 59 -5.73 11.25 6.98
CA ARG A 59 -5.44 10.89 5.58
C ARG A 59 -5.77 12.01 4.60
N THR A 60 -6.85 12.74 4.80
CA THR A 60 -7.39 13.70 3.81
C THR A 60 -7.15 15.16 4.17
N SER A 61 -7.19 15.50 5.44
CA SER A 61 -7.15 16.88 5.90
C SER A 61 -5.78 17.35 6.37
N THR A 62 -4.78 16.45 6.39
CA THR A 62 -3.43 16.81 6.84
C THR A 62 -2.38 16.62 5.75
N SER A 63 -1.36 17.48 5.76
CA SER A 63 -0.18 17.34 4.89
C SER A 63 0.54 16.00 5.06
N ILE A 64 0.37 15.35 6.21
CA ILE A 64 0.97 14.06 6.54
C ILE A 64 0.44 12.97 5.60
N GLY A 65 -0.88 12.90 5.40
CA GLY A 65 -1.51 11.94 4.48
C GLY A 65 -1.02 12.10 3.04
N PHE A 66 -0.89 13.36 2.59
CA PHE A 66 -0.35 13.67 1.26
C PHE A 66 1.11 13.20 1.11
N ILE A 67 1.97 13.50 2.08
CA ILE A 67 3.40 13.12 2.05
C ILE A 67 3.56 11.59 1.97
N PHE A 68 2.83 10.83 2.78
CA PHE A 68 2.90 9.38 2.74
C PHE A 68 2.36 8.79 1.44
N THR A 69 1.28 9.35 0.91
CA THR A 69 0.71 8.91 -0.39
C THR A 69 1.68 9.20 -1.53
N LEU A 70 2.27 10.40 -1.54
CA LEU A 70 3.28 10.76 -2.53
C LEU A 70 4.52 9.84 -2.43
N GLY A 71 5.01 9.59 -1.21
CA GLY A 71 6.13 8.67 -0.99
C GLY A 71 5.85 7.25 -1.49
N ALA A 72 4.64 6.74 -1.23
CA ALA A 72 4.22 5.43 -1.72
C ALA A 72 4.13 5.39 -3.26
N ALA A 73 3.58 6.44 -3.88
CA ALA A 73 3.49 6.55 -5.33
C ALA A 73 4.88 6.63 -5.98
N MET A 74 5.78 7.44 -5.44
CA MET A 74 7.17 7.52 -5.91
C MET A 74 7.89 6.19 -5.76
N GLY A 75 7.75 5.52 -4.62
CA GLY A 75 8.32 4.19 -4.40
C GLY A 75 7.81 3.15 -5.40
N PHE A 76 6.51 3.20 -5.72
CA PHE A 76 5.91 2.34 -6.73
C PHE A 76 6.51 2.60 -8.13
N VAL A 77 6.62 3.86 -8.54
CA VAL A 77 7.20 4.22 -9.85
C VAL A 77 8.67 3.78 -9.95
N VAL A 78 9.47 4.08 -8.93
CA VAL A 78 10.88 3.67 -8.89
C VAL A 78 10.99 2.14 -8.92
N GLY A 79 10.15 1.44 -8.17
CA GLY A 79 10.07 -0.02 -8.19
C GLY A 79 9.75 -0.58 -9.59
N CYS A 80 8.77 -0.01 -10.28
CA CYS A 80 8.45 -0.38 -11.67
C CYS A 80 9.65 -0.20 -12.60
N VAL A 81 10.39 0.90 -12.47
CA VAL A 81 11.57 1.18 -13.32
C VAL A 81 12.68 0.16 -13.04
N ILE A 82 12.97 -0.14 -11.78
CA ILE A 82 14.01 -1.10 -11.40
C ILE A 82 13.65 -2.50 -11.91
N VAL A 83 12.43 -2.97 -11.66
CA VAL A 83 11.99 -4.30 -12.14
C VAL A 83 11.99 -4.35 -13.66
N TYR A 84 11.55 -3.27 -14.34
CA TYR A 84 11.66 -3.18 -15.79
C TYR A 84 13.11 -3.30 -16.27
N GLN A 85 14.06 -2.62 -15.65
CA GLN A 85 15.48 -2.69 -16.04
C GLN A 85 16.04 -4.10 -15.87
N VAL A 86 15.71 -4.79 -14.77
CA VAL A 86 16.15 -6.16 -14.50
C VAL A 86 15.61 -7.11 -15.57
N LEU A 87 14.29 -7.10 -15.79
CA LEU A 87 13.65 -7.97 -16.79
C LEU A 87 14.09 -7.64 -18.22
N TYR A 88 14.31 -6.35 -18.53
CA TYR A 88 14.81 -5.94 -19.84
C TYR A 88 16.25 -6.42 -20.08
N SER A 89 17.13 -6.32 -19.07
CA SER A 89 18.50 -6.84 -19.17
C SER A 89 18.50 -8.36 -19.39
N ASP A 90 17.72 -9.08 -18.59
CA ASP A 90 17.62 -10.54 -18.71
C ASP A 90 17.11 -10.98 -20.09
N VAL A 91 16.04 -10.37 -20.57
CA VAL A 91 15.50 -10.62 -21.92
C VAL A 91 16.54 -10.28 -23.01
N SER A 92 17.31 -9.19 -22.85
CA SER A 92 18.31 -8.78 -23.81
C SER A 92 19.51 -9.73 -23.86
N ASP A 93 19.93 -10.22 -22.70
CA ASP A 93 21.04 -11.17 -22.59
C ASP A 93 20.70 -12.53 -23.22
N HIS A 94 19.42 -12.93 -23.16
CA HIS A 94 18.90 -14.18 -23.75
C HIS A 94 18.25 -14.00 -25.14
N LEU A 95 18.43 -12.83 -25.77
CA LEU A 95 17.81 -12.52 -27.07
C LEU A 95 18.12 -13.54 -28.18
N PRO A 96 19.38 -14.06 -28.34
CA PRO A 96 19.72 -15.08 -29.37
C PRO A 96 18.95 -16.39 -29.15
N GLU A 97 18.70 -16.75 -27.88
CA GLU A 97 17.95 -17.95 -27.53
C GLU A 97 16.47 -17.80 -27.89
N TYR A 98 15.89 -16.64 -27.58
CA TYR A 98 14.52 -16.31 -27.97
C TYR A 98 14.35 -16.26 -29.50
N ALA A 99 15.31 -15.69 -30.23
CA ALA A 99 15.31 -15.67 -31.68
C ALA A 99 15.33 -17.07 -32.26
N THR A 100 16.16 -17.98 -31.73
CA THR A 100 16.22 -19.37 -32.11
C THR A 100 14.89 -20.10 -31.87
N LEU A 101 14.25 -19.87 -30.72
CA LEU A 101 12.95 -20.44 -30.40
C LEU A 101 11.85 -19.94 -31.35
N MET A 102 11.89 -18.67 -31.74
CA MET A 102 10.97 -18.09 -32.72
C MET A 102 11.19 -18.73 -34.13
N ALA A 103 12.44 -18.92 -34.51
CA ALA A 103 12.78 -19.61 -35.78
C ALA A 103 12.28 -21.06 -35.83
N MET A 104 12.22 -21.74 -34.68
CA MET A 104 11.61 -23.07 -34.54
C MET A 104 10.06 -23.05 -34.51
N GLY A 105 9.43 -21.92 -34.63
CA GLY A 105 7.96 -21.75 -34.69
C GLY A 105 7.26 -21.54 -33.37
N TYR A 106 7.99 -21.25 -32.29
CA TYR A 106 7.36 -20.82 -31.01
C TYR A 106 6.69 -19.49 -31.18
N LYS A 107 5.47 -19.39 -30.64
CA LYS A 107 4.69 -18.11 -30.65
C LYS A 107 5.23 -17.13 -29.60
N LEU A 108 5.24 -15.87 -29.93
CA LEU A 108 5.63 -14.79 -29.02
C LEU A 108 4.92 -14.86 -27.65
N ASN A 109 3.64 -15.23 -27.63
CA ASN A 109 2.88 -15.42 -26.39
C ASN A 109 3.46 -16.50 -25.46
N SER A 110 4.17 -17.47 -26.01
CA SER A 110 4.86 -18.52 -25.22
C SER A 110 6.08 -17.95 -24.52
N LEU A 111 6.82 -17.07 -25.21
CA LEU A 111 7.99 -16.37 -24.65
C LEU A 111 7.57 -15.31 -23.61
N LEU A 112 6.48 -14.59 -23.88
CA LEU A 112 5.81 -13.72 -22.87
C LEU A 112 5.53 -14.48 -21.58
N GLY A 113 5.05 -15.72 -21.70
CA GLY A 113 4.78 -16.57 -20.54
C GLY A 113 6.01 -16.87 -19.68
N VAL A 114 7.19 -16.92 -20.26
CA VAL A 114 8.46 -17.12 -19.54
C VAL A 114 8.80 -15.88 -18.72
N VAL A 115 8.83 -14.71 -19.35
CA VAL A 115 9.14 -13.43 -18.68
C VAL A 115 8.12 -13.09 -17.58
N VAL A 116 6.84 -13.40 -17.81
CA VAL A 116 5.80 -13.22 -16.77
C VAL A 116 6.05 -14.15 -15.57
N ARG A 117 6.44 -15.41 -15.80
CA ARG A 117 6.78 -16.35 -14.72
C ARG A 117 8.00 -15.88 -13.93
N GLU A 118 8.99 -15.35 -14.63
CA GLU A 118 10.16 -14.74 -14.00
C GLU A 118 9.76 -13.55 -13.12
N GLY A 119 8.96 -12.62 -13.65
CA GLY A 119 8.42 -11.50 -12.88
C GLY A 119 7.61 -11.95 -11.64
N LEU A 120 6.85 -13.05 -11.74
CA LEU A 120 6.14 -13.64 -10.59
C LEU A 120 7.10 -14.22 -9.54
N LEU A 121 8.17 -14.88 -9.97
CA LEU A 121 9.20 -15.40 -9.07
C LEU A 121 9.93 -14.26 -8.37
N LEU A 122 10.30 -13.20 -9.09
CA LEU A 122 10.88 -12.00 -8.51
C LEU A 122 9.95 -11.36 -7.47
N ALA A 123 8.64 -11.27 -7.77
CA ALA A 123 7.65 -10.76 -6.83
C ALA A 123 7.58 -11.60 -5.55
N LEU A 124 7.55 -12.92 -5.68
CA LEU A 124 7.44 -13.83 -4.54
C LEU A 124 8.70 -13.83 -3.67
N PHE A 125 9.88 -13.99 -4.29
CA PHE A 125 11.15 -14.02 -3.57
C PHE A 125 11.55 -12.65 -3.03
N GLY A 126 11.19 -11.55 -3.71
CA GLY A 126 11.40 -10.19 -3.23
C GLY A 126 10.48 -9.80 -2.08
N TYR A 127 9.23 -10.30 -2.09
CA TYR A 127 8.28 -10.00 -1.02
C TYR A 127 8.68 -10.57 0.33
N LEU A 128 9.25 -11.77 0.39
CA LEU A 128 9.62 -12.42 1.66
C LEU A 128 10.61 -11.58 2.48
N PRO A 129 11.79 -11.18 1.95
CA PRO A 129 12.72 -10.34 2.71
C PRO A 129 12.16 -8.94 2.97
N ALA A 130 11.38 -8.36 2.03
CA ALA A 130 10.73 -7.08 2.22
C ALA A 130 9.71 -7.11 3.37
N TYR A 131 8.92 -8.18 3.47
CA TYR A 131 7.99 -8.41 4.58
C TYR A 131 8.73 -8.54 5.92
N ALA A 132 9.81 -9.31 5.95
CA ALA A 132 10.63 -9.47 7.16
C ALA A 132 11.27 -8.14 7.60
N ALA A 133 11.82 -7.37 6.67
CA ALA A 133 12.34 -6.03 6.93
C ALA A 133 11.25 -5.06 7.43
N GLY A 134 10.07 -5.11 6.83
CA GLY A 134 8.91 -4.33 7.26
C GLY A 134 8.51 -4.64 8.69
N GLN A 135 8.43 -5.92 9.06
CA GLN A 135 8.15 -6.32 10.44
C GLN A 135 9.23 -5.83 11.41
N GLY A 136 10.51 -5.90 11.02
CA GLY A 136 11.61 -5.36 11.82
C GLY A 136 11.47 -3.85 12.05
N LEU A 137 11.10 -3.09 11.02
CA LEU A 137 10.84 -1.65 11.14
C LEU A 137 9.64 -1.36 12.07
N TYR A 138 8.55 -2.11 11.97
CA TYR A 138 7.42 -1.96 12.89
C TYR A 138 7.82 -2.20 14.34
N LEU A 139 8.66 -3.22 14.62
CA LEU A 139 9.19 -3.49 15.96
C LEU A 139 10.07 -2.34 16.46
N LEU A 140 10.95 -1.81 15.62
CA LEU A 140 11.80 -0.66 15.95
C LEU A 140 10.96 0.58 16.30
N VAL A 141 9.99 0.94 15.46
CA VAL A 141 9.10 2.08 15.68
C VAL A 141 8.30 1.88 16.97
N ARG A 142 7.73 0.71 17.17
CA ARG A 142 6.96 0.38 18.38
C ARG A 142 7.79 0.55 19.66
N ASN A 143 9.03 0.09 19.64
CA ASN A 143 9.93 0.20 20.80
C ASN A 143 10.39 1.64 21.04
N ALA A 144 10.62 2.41 19.96
CA ALA A 144 11.08 3.78 20.07
C ALA A 144 9.97 4.78 20.46
N THR A 145 8.74 4.57 19.96
CA THR A 145 7.65 5.54 20.09
C THR A 145 6.55 5.11 21.06
N GLN A 146 6.58 3.87 21.53
CA GLN A 146 5.52 3.25 22.36
C GLN A 146 4.14 3.24 21.67
N LEU A 147 4.08 3.52 20.37
CA LEU A 147 2.85 3.48 19.60
C LEU A 147 2.50 2.03 19.22
N PRO A 148 1.22 1.63 19.30
CA PRO A 148 0.78 0.28 18.94
C PRO A 148 0.68 0.11 17.42
N VAL A 149 1.80 0.33 16.71
CA VAL A 149 1.87 0.09 15.27
C VAL A 149 2.11 -1.38 14.99
N ALA A 150 1.30 -1.96 14.11
CA ALA A 150 1.41 -3.35 13.68
C ALA A 150 1.05 -3.49 12.20
N MET A 151 1.68 -4.45 11.54
CA MET A 151 1.31 -4.83 10.19
C MET A 151 0.03 -5.66 10.23
N ASN A 152 -1.04 -5.15 9.65
CA ASN A 152 -2.28 -5.89 9.50
C ASN A 152 -2.21 -6.77 8.24
N THR A 153 -2.88 -7.93 8.25
CA THR A 153 -2.98 -8.86 7.12
C THR A 153 -3.47 -8.16 5.85
N VAL A 154 -4.45 -7.25 5.97
CA VAL A 154 -4.97 -6.46 4.84
C VAL A 154 -3.86 -5.62 4.20
N ARG A 155 -3.01 -4.97 4.99
CA ARG A 155 -1.85 -4.20 4.48
C ARG A 155 -0.83 -5.11 3.80
N ALA A 156 -0.52 -6.27 4.41
CA ALA A 156 0.41 -7.23 3.84
C ALA A 156 -0.08 -7.72 2.45
N VAL A 157 -1.35 -8.08 2.34
CA VAL A 157 -1.97 -8.50 1.07
C VAL A 157 -2.01 -7.36 0.06
N SER A 158 -2.33 -6.12 0.48
CA SER A 158 -2.33 -4.94 -0.40
C SER A 158 -0.95 -4.67 -1.00
N VAL A 159 0.10 -4.71 -0.17
CA VAL A 159 1.48 -4.50 -0.63
C VAL A 159 1.90 -5.62 -1.58
N PHE A 160 1.60 -6.87 -1.27
CA PHE A 160 1.87 -8.00 -2.16
C PHE A 160 1.17 -7.84 -3.51
N SER A 161 -0.11 -7.45 -3.52
CA SER A 161 -0.87 -7.19 -4.74
C SER A 161 -0.26 -6.05 -5.56
N MET A 162 0.20 -4.98 -4.92
CA MET A 162 0.90 -3.88 -5.60
C MET A 162 2.21 -4.35 -6.24
N ILE A 163 2.99 -5.18 -5.55
CA ILE A 163 4.23 -5.75 -6.09
C ILE A 163 3.93 -6.64 -7.30
N LEU A 164 2.90 -7.48 -7.24
CA LEU A 164 2.47 -8.29 -8.39
C LEU A 164 2.10 -7.43 -9.59
N ILE A 165 1.29 -6.39 -9.38
CA ILE A 165 0.90 -5.45 -10.46
C ILE A 165 2.14 -4.77 -11.05
N MET A 166 3.06 -4.32 -10.21
CA MET A 166 4.32 -3.70 -10.62
C MET A 166 5.15 -4.65 -11.49
N CYS A 167 5.32 -5.90 -11.07
CA CYS A 167 6.08 -6.90 -11.83
C CYS A 167 5.40 -7.24 -13.17
N MET A 168 4.07 -7.38 -13.17
CA MET A 168 3.31 -7.65 -14.40
C MET A 168 3.39 -6.51 -15.41
N LEU A 169 3.26 -5.26 -14.96
CA LEU A 169 3.42 -4.08 -15.82
C LEU A 169 4.84 -4.01 -16.39
N SER A 170 5.85 -4.22 -15.56
CA SER A 170 7.26 -4.19 -15.97
C SER A 170 7.59 -5.30 -16.97
N ALA A 171 7.10 -6.52 -16.74
CA ALA A 171 7.27 -7.64 -17.67
C ALA A 171 6.61 -7.36 -19.04
N GLY A 172 5.40 -6.80 -19.04
CA GLY A 172 4.71 -6.41 -20.28
C GLY A 172 5.46 -5.33 -21.07
N LEU A 173 6.03 -4.34 -20.37
CA LEU A 173 6.82 -3.28 -20.99
C LEU A 173 8.16 -3.79 -21.54
N ALA A 174 8.84 -4.68 -20.80
CA ALA A 174 10.10 -5.28 -21.23
C ALA A 174 9.91 -6.08 -22.53
N MET A 175 8.84 -6.88 -22.59
CA MET A 175 8.52 -7.65 -23.79
C MET A 175 8.10 -6.81 -25.00
N LYS A 176 7.38 -5.71 -24.79
CA LYS A 176 7.01 -4.82 -25.90
C LYS A 176 8.26 -4.30 -26.63
N ARG A 177 9.29 -3.93 -25.90
CA ARG A 177 10.59 -3.51 -26.47
C ARG A 177 11.26 -4.62 -27.28
N LEU A 178 11.14 -5.88 -26.84
CA LEU A 178 11.68 -7.02 -27.57
C LEU A 178 10.98 -7.24 -28.92
N VAL A 179 9.66 -7.05 -28.96
CA VAL A 179 8.87 -7.15 -30.19
C VAL A 179 9.18 -6.03 -31.17
N ASP A 180 9.41 -4.81 -30.64
CA ASP A 180 9.71 -3.63 -31.43
C ASP A 180 11.19 -3.59 -31.91
N ALA A 181 12.06 -4.43 -31.36
CA ALA A 181 13.43 -4.63 -31.86
C ALA A 181 13.36 -5.48 -33.15
N ASP A 182 13.74 -4.87 -34.27
CA ASP A 182 13.67 -5.48 -35.59
C ASP A 182 14.59 -6.74 -35.62
N PRO A 183 14.05 -7.95 -35.92
CA PRO A 183 14.87 -9.14 -36.02
C PRO A 183 16.01 -9.03 -37.03
N ALA A 184 15.93 -8.09 -37.99
CA ALA A 184 16.94 -7.85 -39.00
C ALA A 184 18.21 -7.15 -38.47
N GLU A 185 18.17 -6.51 -37.27
CA GLU A 185 19.37 -5.93 -36.66
C GLU A 185 20.16 -6.93 -35.80
N ILE A 186 19.65 -8.17 -35.62
CA ILE A 186 20.26 -9.20 -34.73
C ILE A 186 21.10 -10.20 -35.53
N PHE A 187 21.01 -10.18 -36.85
CA PHE A 187 21.81 -10.98 -37.78
C PHE A 187 22.65 -10.09 -38.71
#